data_498e38123c2437f80e9425a5022b2eb6
#
_entry.id   498e38123c2437f80e9425a5022b2eb6
#
_cell.length_a   1.000
_cell.length_b   1.000
_cell.length_c   1.000
_cell.angle_alpha   90.00
_cell.angle_beta   90.00
_cell.angle_gamma   90.00
#
_symmetry.space_group_name_H-M   'P 1'
#
loop_
_entity.id
_entity.type
_entity.pdbx_description
1 polymer ?
#
loop_
_entity_poly.entity_id
_entity_poly.type
_entity_poly.pdbx_seq_one_letter_code
_entity_poly.pdbx_strand_id
1 'polypeptide(L)'
;MKENIGVGAASNYALTFAKKNNYTHIGRLDAGDICYKNKFFKQLNFLEKNSNIKLLGSWARAVNNLGKLLFHIKHPTNYDEIRKKIYLNSMFVNPTVVFDVSILETVKGYPREYSYAAHDYAFYFKVVKKYECANLAEVLLDYVIDVNSISSKNRKLQVKNRIKIILDNFTFGIYPIYGLLRSLILYLFSRSFLNYVKSKIN
;
A
#
# COMPACT_ATOMS: atom_id res chain seq x y z
N MET A 1 13.56 -16.08 -11.29
CA MET A 1 12.74 -15.93 -12.50
C MET A 1 13.66 -15.48 -13.63
N LYS A 2 13.50 -16.04 -14.84
CA LYS A 2 14.40 -15.74 -15.98
C LYS A 2 14.11 -14.37 -16.64
N GLU A 3 12.92 -13.80 -16.41
CA GLU A 3 12.47 -12.55 -17.02
C GLU A 3 11.83 -11.61 -16.01
N ASN A 4 11.81 -10.31 -16.31
CA ASN A 4 11.12 -9.31 -15.51
C ASN A 4 9.61 -9.32 -15.83
N ILE A 5 8.83 -9.93 -14.94
CA ILE A 5 7.37 -10.07 -15.06
C ILE A 5 6.59 -9.01 -14.25
N GLY A 6 7.30 -8.03 -13.70
CA GLY A 6 6.73 -6.99 -12.84
C GLY A 6 6.59 -7.42 -11.37
N VAL A 7 6.60 -6.42 -10.48
CA VAL A 7 6.62 -6.63 -9.01
C VAL A 7 5.38 -7.37 -8.52
N GLY A 8 4.20 -7.08 -9.06
CA GLY A 8 2.95 -7.76 -8.68
C GLY A 8 2.96 -9.25 -9.02
N ALA A 9 3.48 -9.62 -10.19
CA ALA A 9 3.59 -11.02 -10.60
C ALA A 9 4.65 -11.76 -9.76
N ALA A 10 5.79 -11.12 -9.49
CA ALA A 10 6.81 -11.66 -8.58
C ALA A 10 6.27 -11.88 -7.17
N SER A 11 5.48 -10.93 -6.66
CA SER A 11 4.79 -11.08 -5.37
C SER A 11 3.83 -12.27 -5.37
N ASN A 12 3.03 -12.48 -6.42
CA ASN A 12 2.13 -13.64 -6.53
C ASN A 12 2.86 -14.98 -6.48
N TYR A 13 4.07 -15.05 -7.03
CA TYR A 13 4.90 -16.25 -6.89
C TYR A 13 5.24 -16.53 -5.42
N ALA A 14 5.65 -15.51 -4.66
CA ALA A 14 5.91 -15.63 -3.23
C ALA A 14 4.64 -16.01 -2.44
N LEU A 15 3.45 -15.46 -2.79
CA LEU A 15 2.18 -15.83 -2.18
C LEU A 15 1.85 -17.31 -2.40
N THR A 16 2.07 -17.80 -3.63
CA THR A 16 1.85 -19.22 -3.97
C THR A 16 2.79 -20.14 -3.18
N PHE A 17 4.05 -19.74 -3.05
CA PHE A 17 5.03 -20.47 -2.24
C PHE A 17 4.61 -20.51 -0.77
N ALA A 18 4.21 -19.40 -0.19
CA ALA A 18 3.76 -19.33 1.20
C ALA A 18 2.54 -20.23 1.46
N LYS A 19 1.54 -20.19 0.57
CA LYS A 19 0.36 -21.05 0.67
C LYS A 19 0.71 -22.54 0.56
N LYS A 20 1.58 -22.91 -0.40
CA LYS A 20 2.01 -24.30 -0.62
C LYS A 20 2.76 -24.88 0.60
N ASN A 21 3.48 -24.05 1.34
CA ASN A 21 4.28 -24.45 2.49
C ASN A 21 3.57 -24.19 3.83
N ASN A 22 2.26 -23.94 3.83
CA ASN A 22 1.41 -23.77 5.01
C ASN A 22 1.88 -22.66 5.97
N TYR A 23 2.47 -21.59 5.44
CA TYR A 23 2.73 -20.41 6.26
C TYR A 23 1.41 -19.74 6.66
N THR A 24 1.33 -19.25 7.88
CA THR A 24 0.13 -18.60 8.42
C THR A 24 0.06 -17.13 8.07
N HIS A 25 1.21 -16.45 8.02
CA HIS A 25 1.30 -15.02 7.77
C HIS A 25 2.37 -14.70 6.72
N ILE A 26 2.18 -13.60 6.01
CA ILE A 26 3.14 -13.03 5.07
C ILE A 26 3.47 -11.61 5.50
N GLY A 27 4.75 -11.33 5.73
CA GLY A 27 5.27 -9.99 5.97
C GLY A 27 5.89 -9.41 4.71
N ARG A 28 5.64 -8.11 4.46
CA ARG A 28 6.24 -7.36 3.35
C ARG A 28 7.49 -6.61 3.81
N LEU A 29 8.47 -6.58 2.92
CA LEU A 29 9.63 -5.69 3.02
C LEU A 29 10.10 -5.42 1.59
N ASP A 30 10.25 -4.16 1.23
CA ASP A 30 10.73 -3.76 -0.09
C ASP A 30 12.26 -3.51 -0.03
N ALA A 31 12.96 -3.80 -1.13
CA ALA A 31 14.40 -3.61 -1.20
C ALA A 31 14.76 -2.13 -1.03
N GLY A 32 15.73 -1.86 -0.16
CA GLY A 32 16.18 -0.52 0.19
C GLY A 32 15.57 0.05 1.46
N ASP A 33 14.42 -0.46 1.92
CA ASP A 33 13.81 -0.03 3.17
C ASP A 33 14.46 -0.68 4.40
N ILE A 34 14.40 -0.01 5.55
CA ILE A 34 15.01 -0.48 6.80
C ILE A 34 13.94 -0.91 7.79
N CYS A 35 13.83 -2.22 7.99
CA CYS A 35 12.92 -2.83 8.93
C CYS A 35 13.44 -2.74 10.36
N TYR A 36 12.61 -2.31 11.32
CA TYR A 36 12.99 -2.31 12.74
C TYR A 36 12.94 -3.73 13.31
N LYS A 37 13.89 -4.05 14.20
CA LYS A 37 14.10 -5.41 14.75
C LYS A 37 12.84 -6.05 15.33
N ASN A 38 11.97 -5.26 15.94
CA ASN A 38 10.75 -5.72 16.62
C ASN A 38 9.49 -5.64 15.77
N LYS A 39 9.57 -5.24 14.48
CA LYS A 39 8.40 -5.05 13.61
C LYS A 39 7.51 -6.29 13.58
N PHE A 40 8.04 -7.42 13.15
CA PHE A 40 7.23 -8.63 13.00
C PHE A 40 6.72 -9.16 14.32
N PHE A 41 7.53 -9.13 15.38
CA PHE A 41 7.10 -9.52 16.73
C PHE A 41 5.88 -8.72 17.19
N LYS A 42 5.93 -7.38 17.09
CA LYS A 42 4.82 -6.51 17.49
C LYS A 42 3.57 -6.76 16.64
N GLN A 43 3.75 -6.91 15.33
CA GLN A 43 2.63 -7.12 14.43
C GLN A 43 1.96 -8.48 14.64
N LEU A 44 2.72 -9.56 14.81
CA LEU A 44 2.17 -10.89 15.08
C LEU A 44 1.45 -10.95 16.43
N ASN A 45 2.04 -10.41 17.49
CA ASN A 45 1.38 -10.33 18.80
C ASN A 45 0.06 -9.52 18.76
N PHE A 46 0.00 -8.51 17.91
CA PHE A 46 -1.25 -7.75 17.72
C PHE A 46 -2.30 -8.59 16.99
N LEU A 47 -1.93 -9.29 15.91
CA LEU A 47 -2.83 -10.14 15.13
C LEU A 47 -3.34 -11.33 15.95
N GLU A 48 -2.52 -11.94 16.78
CA GLU A 48 -2.91 -13.01 17.70
C GLU A 48 -4.01 -12.56 18.67
N LYS A 49 -3.91 -11.33 19.19
CA LYS A 49 -4.89 -10.75 20.12
C LYS A 49 -6.15 -10.20 19.42
N ASN A 50 -6.10 -10.00 18.10
CA ASN A 50 -7.16 -9.40 17.28
C ASN A 50 -7.39 -10.25 16.03
N SER A 51 -7.87 -11.48 16.22
CA SER A 51 -8.00 -12.50 15.16
C SER A 51 -8.98 -12.14 14.03
N ASN A 52 -9.86 -11.15 14.24
CA ASN A 52 -10.73 -10.55 13.23
C ASN A 52 -9.95 -9.69 12.21
N ILE A 53 -8.79 -9.14 12.60
CA ILE A 53 -7.96 -8.33 11.71
C ILE A 53 -7.10 -9.25 10.84
N LYS A 54 -7.25 -9.16 9.53
CA LYS A 54 -6.58 -10.02 8.56
C LYS A 54 -5.42 -9.37 7.83
N LEU A 55 -5.30 -8.05 7.90
CA LEU A 55 -4.19 -7.29 7.35
C LEU A 55 -3.82 -6.14 8.31
N LEU A 56 -2.54 -6.07 8.66
CA LEU A 56 -2.00 -5.10 9.58
C LEU A 56 -0.81 -4.38 8.96
N GLY A 57 -0.89 -3.05 8.86
CA GLY A 57 0.24 -2.18 8.55
C GLY A 57 0.83 -1.54 9.79
N SER A 58 1.70 -0.57 9.60
CA SER A 58 2.17 0.34 10.64
C SER A 58 2.52 1.71 10.06
N TRP A 59 2.76 2.68 10.95
CA TRP A 59 3.38 3.93 10.52
C TRP A 59 4.83 3.70 10.10
N ALA A 60 5.36 4.66 9.31
CA ALA A 60 6.75 4.63 8.84
C ALA A 60 7.37 6.03 8.91
N ARG A 61 8.70 6.10 8.94
CA ARG A 61 9.43 7.32 8.66
C ARG A 61 9.85 7.31 7.19
N ALA A 62 9.55 8.39 6.47
CA ALA A 62 10.15 8.62 5.17
C ALA A 62 11.54 9.24 5.38
N VAL A 63 12.57 8.60 4.84
CA VAL A 63 13.95 9.03 4.93
C VAL A 63 14.58 9.15 3.54
N ASN A 64 15.61 9.97 3.41
CA ASN A 64 16.43 9.99 2.18
C ASN A 64 17.46 8.86 2.19
N ASN A 65 18.24 8.72 1.11
CA ASN A 65 19.31 7.70 0.96
C ASN A 65 20.43 7.79 2.03
N LEU A 66 20.51 8.91 2.76
CA LEU A 66 21.46 9.10 3.87
C LEU A 66 20.82 8.82 5.23
N GLY A 67 19.59 8.31 5.28
CA GLY A 67 18.85 8.03 6.51
C GLY A 67 18.28 9.26 7.23
N LYS A 68 18.38 10.47 6.63
CA LYS A 68 17.83 11.70 7.21
C LYS A 68 16.30 11.69 7.10
N LEU A 69 15.62 11.93 8.21
CA LEU A 69 14.17 12.04 8.27
C LEU A 69 13.67 13.18 7.37
N LEU A 70 12.68 12.86 6.53
CA LEU A 70 11.95 13.81 5.71
C LEU A 70 10.58 14.13 6.32
N PHE A 71 9.79 13.09 6.62
CA PHE A 71 8.48 13.21 7.28
C PHE A 71 8.00 11.86 7.81
N HIS A 72 6.96 11.87 8.63
CA HIS A 72 6.30 10.65 9.08
C HIS A 72 5.11 10.31 8.19
N ILE A 73 4.98 9.03 7.85
CA ILE A 73 3.82 8.49 7.13
C ILE A 73 2.91 7.87 8.17
N LYS A 74 1.78 8.53 8.42
CA LYS A 74 0.77 8.11 9.42
C LYS A 74 -0.55 7.87 8.70
N HIS A 75 -0.94 6.61 8.58
CA HIS A 75 -2.25 6.22 8.07
C HIS A 75 -3.24 5.96 9.21
N PRO A 76 -4.55 5.96 8.93
CA PRO A 76 -5.57 5.61 9.92
C PRO A 76 -5.30 4.23 10.53
N THR A 77 -5.61 4.10 11.82
CA THR A 77 -5.33 2.86 12.59
C THR A 77 -6.53 1.93 12.65
N ASN A 78 -7.75 2.45 12.54
CA ASN A 78 -9.00 1.68 12.63
C ASN A 78 -9.60 1.39 11.25
N TYR A 79 -10.37 0.30 11.18
CA TYR A 79 -10.95 -0.21 9.95
C TYR A 79 -11.93 0.77 9.28
N ASP A 80 -12.80 1.42 10.04
CA ASP A 80 -13.82 2.30 9.48
C ASP A 80 -13.21 3.49 8.72
N GLU A 81 -12.16 4.09 9.26
CA GLU A 81 -11.43 5.14 8.57
C GLU A 81 -10.65 4.63 7.36
N ILE A 82 -9.99 3.47 7.49
CA ILE A 82 -9.28 2.83 6.39
C ILE A 82 -10.24 2.57 5.23
N ARG A 83 -11.39 1.95 5.51
CA ARG A 83 -12.42 1.63 4.51
C ARG A 83 -12.96 2.86 3.79
N LYS A 84 -13.15 3.97 4.50
CA LYS A 84 -13.60 5.23 3.91
C LYS A 84 -12.50 5.89 3.08
N LYS A 85 -11.29 5.99 3.63
CA LYS A 85 -10.18 6.77 3.06
C LYS A 85 -9.39 6.03 1.98
N ILE A 86 -9.60 4.70 1.78
CA ILE A 86 -8.88 3.94 0.75
C ILE A 86 -9.10 4.48 -0.66
N TYR A 87 -10.20 5.15 -0.93
CA TYR A 87 -10.46 5.84 -2.19
C TYR A 87 -9.52 7.02 -2.44
N LEU A 88 -8.91 7.60 -1.40
CA LEU A 88 -7.99 8.73 -1.51
C LEU A 88 -6.58 8.29 -1.90
N ASN A 89 -6.10 7.20 -1.31
CA ASN A 89 -4.78 6.60 -1.55
C ASN A 89 -4.73 5.21 -0.90
N SER A 90 -3.62 4.47 -1.10
CA SER A 90 -3.33 3.33 -0.23
C SER A 90 -3.30 3.80 1.23
N MET A 91 -4.03 3.10 2.09
CA MET A 91 -4.05 3.36 3.53
C MET A 91 -3.02 2.50 4.27
N PHE A 92 -2.08 1.91 3.54
CA PHE A 92 -0.97 1.13 4.06
C PHE A 92 0.33 1.53 3.38
N VAL A 93 1.41 1.55 4.13
CA VAL A 93 2.78 1.62 3.58
C VAL A 93 3.18 0.19 3.24
N ASN A 94 3.33 -0.13 1.96
CA ASN A 94 3.49 -1.51 1.45
C ASN A 94 4.52 -2.34 2.24
N PRO A 95 5.76 -1.89 2.49
CA PRO A 95 6.76 -2.68 3.20
C PRO A 95 6.49 -2.83 4.71
N THR A 96 5.46 -2.17 5.26
CA THR A 96 5.07 -2.37 6.66
C THR A 96 4.07 -3.50 6.86
N VAL A 97 3.43 -3.97 5.80
CA VAL A 97 2.26 -4.85 5.89
C VAL A 97 2.61 -6.27 6.30
N VAL A 98 1.80 -6.84 7.21
CA VAL A 98 1.69 -8.27 7.51
C VAL A 98 0.24 -8.68 7.34
N PHE A 99 -0.03 -9.84 6.76
CA PHE A 99 -1.38 -10.35 6.57
C PHE A 99 -1.50 -11.85 6.69
N ASP A 100 -2.68 -12.31 7.07
CA ASP A 100 -3.04 -13.72 7.18
C ASP A 100 -3.14 -14.35 5.78
N VAL A 101 -2.50 -15.50 5.57
CA VAL A 101 -2.49 -16.22 4.28
C VAL A 101 -3.90 -16.65 3.86
N SER A 102 -4.81 -16.86 4.79
CA SER A 102 -6.20 -17.27 4.50
C SER A 102 -6.95 -16.27 3.60
N ILE A 103 -6.58 -14.99 3.62
CA ILE A 103 -7.21 -14.00 2.72
C ILE A 103 -7.04 -14.36 1.24
N LEU A 104 -6.00 -15.14 0.89
CA LEU A 104 -5.72 -15.54 -0.49
C LEU A 104 -6.78 -16.49 -1.05
N GLU A 105 -7.59 -17.11 -0.22
CA GLU A 105 -8.72 -17.93 -0.68
C GLU A 105 -9.78 -17.10 -1.38
N THR A 106 -10.01 -15.88 -0.89
CA THR A 106 -10.99 -14.95 -1.44
C THR A 106 -10.37 -13.96 -2.42
N VAL A 107 -9.24 -13.33 -2.04
CA VAL A 107 -8.65 -12.20 -2.81
C VAL A 107 -7.78 -12.69 -3.96
N LYS A 108 -7.30 -13.95 -3.93
CA LYS A 108 -6.50 -14.62 -4.98
C LYS A 108 -5.12 -13.98 -5.26
N GLY A 109 -4.72 -12.94 -4.51
CA GLY A 109 -3.43 -12.25 -4.65
C GLY A 109 -3.49 -10.92 -5.41
N TYR A 110 -2.33 -10.46 -5.86
CA TYR A 110 -2.18 -9.21 -6.59
C TYR A 110 -2.76 -9.32 -8.00
N PRO A 111 -3.64 -8.39 -8.44
CA PRO A 111 -4.21 -8.45 -9.78
C PRO A 111 -3.14 -8.27 -10.86
N ARG A 112 -3.14 -9.15 -11.86
CA ARG A 112 -2.09 -9.20 -12.90
C ARG A 112 -2.07 -7.95 -13.77
N GLU A 113 -3.23 -7.35 -14.03
CA GLU A 113 -3.39 -6.12 -14.82
C GLU A 113 -2.67 -4.90 -14.21
N TYR A 114 -2.34 -4.95 -12.92
CA TYR A 114 -1.63 -3.89 -12.21
C TYR A 114 -0.17 -4.26 -11.85
N SER A 115 0.40 -5.33 -12.43
CA SER A 115 1.71 -5.88 -12.02
C SER A 115 2.86 -4.88 -12.08
N TYR A 116 2.79 -3.87 -12.94
CA TYR A 116 3.85 -2.86 -13.11
C TYR A 116 3.62 -1.57 -12.31
N ALA A 117 2.39 -1.27 -11.87
CA ALA A 117 2.07 -0.07 -11.11
C ALA A 117 0.74 -0.21 -10.35
N ALA A 118 0.69 0.23 -9.09
CA ALA A 118 -0.47 0.21 -8.20
C ALA A 118 -1.00 -1.20 -7.87
N HIS A 119 -0.17 -2.25 -8.01
CA HIS A 119 -0.53 -3.63 -7.68
C HIS A 119 -0.89 -3.79 -6.20
N ASP A 120 -0.15 -3.12 -5.31
CA ASP A 120 -0.36 -3.06 -3.88
C ASP A 120 -1.69 -2.39 -3.53
N TYR A 121 -1.97 -1.23 -4.13
CA TYR A 121 -3.22 -0.52 -3.93
C TYR A 121 -4.43 -1.35 -4.38
N ALA A 122 -4.36 -2.00 -5.54
CA ALA A 122 -5.42 -2.87 -6.04
C ALA A 122 -5.65 -4.08 -5.10
N PHE A 123 -4.58 -4.68 -4.58
CA PHE A 123 -4.67 -5.77 -3.62
C PHE A 123 -5.31 -5.32 -2.31
N TYR A 124 -4.82 -4.23 -1.72
CA TYR A 124 -5.38 -3.71 -0.46
C TYR A 124 -6.82 -3.27 -0.59
N PHE A 125 -7.20 -2.71 -1.73
CA PHE A 125 -8.60 -2.35 -1.99
C PHE A 125 -9.52 -3.59 -1.93
N LYS A 126 -9.10 -4.71 -2.54
CA LYS A 126 -9.83 -5.98 -2.47
C LYS A 126 -9.90 -6.53 -1.04
N VAL A 127 -8.79 -6.46 -0.29
CA VAL A 127 -8.73 -6.94 1.10
C VAL A 127 -9.65 -6.14 1.99
N VAL A 128 -9.56 -4.80 1.96
CA VAL A 128 -10.38 -3.90 2.79
C VAL A 128 -11.88 -4.06 2.55
N LYS A 129 -12.30 -4.49 1.35
CA LYS A 129 -13.72 -4.77 1.07
C LYS A 129 -14.25 -6.06 1.70
N LYS A 130 -13.36 -6.95 2.12
CA LYS A 130 -13.72 -8.31 2.56
C LYS A 130 -13.35 -8.59 4.00
N TYR A 131 -12.33 -7.92 4.52
CA TYR A 131 -11.72 -8.23 5.80
C TYR A 131 -11.43 -6.96 6.60
N GLU A 132 -11.46 -7.09 7.92
CA GLU A 132 -11.00 -6.03 8.79
C GLU A 132 -9.49 -5.86 8.72
N CYS A 133 -9.07 -4.60 8.70
CA CYS A 133 -7.69 -4.19 8.55
C CYS A 133 -7.35 -3.09 9.54
N ALA A 134 -6.10 -3.00 9.94
CA ALA A 134 -5.64 -1.95 10.85
C ALA A 134 -4.22 -1.48 10.51
N ASN A 135 -3.79 -0.38 11.13
CA ASN A 135 -2.38 -0.02 11.23
C ASN A 135 -2.01 0.19 12.70
N LEU A 136 -0.83 -0.29 13.11
CA LEU A 136 -0.27 0.10 14.39
C LEU A 136 0.10 1.58 14.39
N ALA A 137 -0.28 2.30 15.44
CA ALA A 137 0.11 3.70 15.67
C ALA A 137 1.58 3.80 16.10
N GLU A 138 2.46 3.05 15.45
CA GLU A 138 3.87 2.95 15.78
C GLU A 138 4.72 2.90 14.52
N VAL A 139 5.87 3.58 14.55
CA VAL A 139 6.85 3.54 13.45
C VAL A 139 7.66 2.26 13.57
N LEU A 140 7.55 1.39 12.57
CA LEU A 140 8.25 0.10 12.55
C LEU A 140 9.15 -0.08 11.31
N LEU A 141 9.28 0.98 10.49
CA LEU A 141 10.05 0.93 9.25
C LEU A 141 10.52 2.32 8.85
N ASP A 142 11.73 2.41 8.31
CA ASP A 142 12.20 3.55 7.54
C ASP A 142 11.98 3.28 6.05
N TYR A 143 11.11 4.08 5.45
CA TYR A 143 10.79 4.05 4.03
C TYR A 143 11.75 4.97 3.28
N VAL A 144 12.64 4.40 2.48
CA VAL A 144 13.65 5.15 1.75
C VAL A 144 13.06 5.75 0.48
N ILE A 145 13.03 7.09 0.41
CA ILE A 145 12.57 7.81 -0.79
C ILE A 145 13.72 7.94 -1.78
N ASP A 146 13.62 7.17 -2.87
CA ASP A 146 14.51 7.27 -4.02
C ASP A 146 13.75 7.86 -5.22
N VAL A 147 14.30 8.94 -5.79
CA VAL A 147 13.77 9.57 -7.01
C VAL A 147 13.85 8.64 -8.23
N ASN A 148 14.75 7.65 -8.20
CA ASN A 148 14.92 6.64 -9.24
C ASN A 148 14.04 5.40 -9.05
N SER A 149 13.23 5.34 -7.99
CA SER A 149 12.36 4.21 -7.70
C SER A 149 11.38 3.92 -8.85
N ILE A 150 10.94 2.66 -8.96
CA ILE A 150 9.95 2.21 -9.95
C ILE A 150 8.67 3.05 -9.85
N SER A 151 8.25 3.38 -8.63
CA SER A 151 7.06 4.20 -8.38
C SER A 151 7.22 5.63 -8.88
N SER A 152 8.40 6.23 -8.74
CA SER A 152 8.67 7.57 -9.25
C SER A 152 8.68 7.62 -10.79
N LYS A 153 9.30 6.62 -11.43
CA LYS A 153 9.37 6.52 -12.90
C LYS A 153 8.00 6.24 -13.53
N ASN A 154 7.16 5.44 -12.89
CA ASN A 154 5.86 5.02 -13.42
C ASN A 154 4.67 5.84 -12.90
N ARG A 155 4.91 7.07 -12.39
CA ARG A 155 3.88 7.90 -11.76
C ARG A 155 2.59 8.03 -12.58
N LYS A 156 2.70 8.31 -13.89
CA LYS A 156 1.53 8.49 -14.76
C LYS A 156 0.69 7.21 -14.86
N LEU A 157 1.35 6.06 -15.00
CA LEU A 157 0.69 4.76 -15.01
C LEU A 157 0.05 4.44 -13.65
N GLN A 158 0.72 4.77 -12.54
CA GLN A 158 0.16 4.59 -11.19
C GLN A 158 -1.12 5.39 -11.00
N VAL A 159 -1.15 6.66 -11.42
CA VAL A 159 -2.35 7.51 -11.30
C VAL A 159 -3.47 6.99 -12.20
N LYS A 160 -3.15 6.59 -13.45
CA LYS A 160 -4.13 5.96 -14.36
C LYS A 160 -4.74 4.70 -13.74
N ASN A 161 -3.90 3.82 -13.21
CA ASN A 161 -4.37 2.58 -12.57
C ASN A 161 -5.19 2.87 -11.31
N ARG A 162 -4.82 3.89 -10.52
CA ARG A 162 -5.63 4.33 -9.37
C ARG A 162 -7.03 4.76 -9.79
N ILE A 163 -7.15 5.56 -10.85
CA ILE A 163 -8.46 5.99 -11.38
C ILE A 163 -9.29 4.75 -11.73
N LYS A 164 -8.71 3.79 -12.46
CA LYS A 164 -9.39 2.55 -12.83
C LYS A 164 -9.84 1.76 -11.60
N ILE A 165 -8.95 1.56 -10.62
CA ILE A 165 -9.27 0.84 -9.37
C ILE A 165 -10.42 1.52 -8.62
N ILE A 166 -10.43 2.86 -8.55
CA ILE A 166 -11.53 3.61 -7.91
C ILE A 166 -12.83 3.42 -8.67
N LEU A 167 -12.82 3.49 -10.02
CA LEU A 167 -14.01 3.30 -10.85
C LEU A 167 -14.56 1.87 -10.74
N ASP A 168 -13.71 0.85 -10.81
CA ASP A 168 -14.08 -0.57 -10.68
C ASP A 168 -14.71 -0.89 -9.29
N ASN A 169 -14.45 -0.03 -8.30
CA ASN A 169 -14.94 -0.18 -6.93
C ASN A 169 -15.82 1.00 -6.49
N PHE A 170 -16.33 1.77 -7.44
CA PHE A 170 -17.05 2.99 -7.13
C PHE A 170 -18.34 2.69 -6.36
N THR A 171 -18.56 3.49 -5.32
CA THR A 171 -19.83 3.60 -4.60
C THR A 171 -20.14 5.08 -4.43
N PHE A 172 -21.42 5.45 -4.40
CA PHE A 172 -21.78 6.85 -4.17
C PHE A 172 -21.37 7.28 -2.75
N GLY A 173 -20.62 8.38 -2.66
CA GLY A 173 -20.16 8.92 -1.39
C GLY A 173 -19.05 9.96 -1.57
N ILE A 174 -18.80 10.74 -0.52
CA ILE A 174 -17.82 11.85 -0.56
C ILE A 174 -16.42 11.35 -0.90
N TYR A 175 -15.96 10.28 -0.26
CA TYR A 175 -14.59 9.77 -0.46
C TYR A 175 -14.34 9.21 -1.86
N PRO A 176 -15.22 8.38 -2.46
CA PRO A 176 -15.06 7.92 -3.84
C PRO A 176 -15.04 9.07 -4.85
N ILE A 177 -15.98 10.02 -4.74
CA ILE A 177 -16.07 11.18 -5.64
C ILE A 177 -14.79 12.03 -5.50
N TYR A 178 -14.43 12.41 -4.29
CA TYR A 178 -13.22 13.24 -4.05
C TYR A 178 -11.95 12.50 -4.48
N GLY A 179 -11.82 11.20 -4.20
CA GLY A 179 -10.68 10.38 -4.61
C GLY A 179 -10.51 10.31 -6.12
N LEU A 180 -11.63 10.20 -6.86
CA LEU A 180 -11.66 10.22 -8.31
C LEU A 180 -11.24 11.59 -8.86
N LEU A 181 -11.88 12.66 -8.40
CA LEU A 181 -11.54 14.04 -8.82
C LEU A 181 -10.08 14.38 -8.55
N ARG A 182 -9.59 14.09 -7.35
CA ARG A 182 -8.18 14.26 -7.00
C ARG A 182 -7.24 13.48 -7.92
N SER A 183 -7.59 12.23 -8.25
CA SER A 183 -6.77 11.40 -9.12
C SER A 183 -6.78 11.90 -10.57
N LEU A 184 -7.89 12.41 -11.06
CA LEU A 184 -7.97 13.07 -12.36
C LEU A 184 -7.09 14.32 -12.42
N ILE A 185 -7.12 15.18 -11.41
CA ILE A 185 -6.22 16.35 -11.30
C ILE A 185 -4.75 15.90 -11.32
N LEU A 186 -4.39 14.88 -10.52
CA LEU A 186 -3.02 14.33 -10.49
C LEU A 186 -2.59 13.69 -11.82
N TYR A 187 -3.51 13.22 -12.64
CA TYR A 187 -3.25 12.67 -13.97
C TYR A 187 -3.02 13.74 -15.02
N LEU A 188 -3.83 14.81 -14.98
CA LEU A 188 -3.78 15.91 -15.95
C LEU A 188 -2.59 16.85 -15.72
N PHE A 189 -2.23 17.11 -14.46
CA PHE A 189 -1.20 18.09 -14.13
C PHE A 189 0.12 17.44 -13.70
N SER A 190 1.24 18.06 -14.12
CA SER A 190 2.58 17.64 -13.70
C SER A 190 2.81 17.88 -12.21
N ARG A 191 3.75 17.14 -11.61
CA ARG A 191 4.14 17.33 -10.19
C ARG A 191 4.69 18.75 -9.95
N SER A 192 5.46 19.26 -10.89
CA SER A 192 6.03 20.62 -10.81
C SER A 192 4.95 21.69 -10.80
N PHE A 193 3.94 21.56 -11.68
CA PHE A 193 2.80 22.48 -11.70
C PHE A 193 2.02 22.46 -10.38
N LEU A 194 1.71 21.28 -9.87
CA LEU A 194 0.98 21.15 -8.60
C LEU A 194 1.77 21.70 -7.40
N ASN A 195 3.08 21.53 -7.38
CA ASN A 195 3.95 22.11 -6.36
C ASN A 195 4.01 23.64 -6.49
N TYR A 196 4.08 24.16 -7.70
CA TYR A 196 4.02 25.60 -7.95
C TYR A 196 2.71 26.22 -7.44
N VAL A 197 1.57 25.60 -7.76
CA VAL A 197 0.27 26.07 -7.25
C VAL A 197 0.23 26.05 -5.71
N LYS A 198 0.70 24.97 -5.09
CA LYS A 198 0.77 24.89 -3.61
C LYS A 198 1.64 25.99 -2.99
N SER A 199 2.78 26.31 -3.59
CA SER A 199 3.69 27.37 -3.08
C SER A 199 3.12 28.79 -3.22
N LYS A 200 2.04 28.97 -3.98
CA LYS A 200 1.35 30.27 -4.14
C LYS A 200 0.13 30.42 -3.24
N ILE A 201 -0.38 29.32 -2.68
CA ILE A 201 -1.57 29.31 -1.81
C ILE A 201 -1.17 29.32 -0.32
N ASN A 202 0.05 28.91 0.02
CA ASN A 202 0.67 29.02 1.34
C ASN A 202 1.55 30.28 1.40
#